data_5dbc2a6375be10459ba9884f91f84052
#
_entry.id   5dbc2a6375be10459ba9884f91f84052
#
_cell.length_a   1.000
_cell.length_b   1.000
_cell.length_c   1.000
_cell.angle_alpha   90.00
_cell.angle_beta   90.00
_cell.angle_gamma   90.00
#
_symmetry.space_group_name_H-M   'P 1'
#
loop_
_entity.id
_entity.type
_entity.pdbx_description
1 polymer ?
#
loop_
_entity_poly.entity_id
_entity_poly.type
_entity_poly.pdbx_seq_one_letter_code
_entity_poly.pdbx_strand_id
1 'polypeptide(L)'
;MGVFRFKRFNVVNERSAMKVNTDGVLLGASMTIRPSDRHLLDVGTGTGTIALMAAQRLSDLICRPQPIEGDVSRPEGVSITAIDIDEASATEATENFRNSPWADMLSAQNITLDAYSATLAPEKRFDHIFSNPPYFDDSLQAPEQRRNDSRHTSTGL
;
A
#
# COMPACT_ATOMS: atom_id res chain seq x y z
N MET A 1 10.64 5.59 18.57
CA MET A 1 11.15 4.98 17.35
C MET A 1 10.14 4.06 16.73
N GLY A 2 9.71 4.45 15.58
CA GLY A 2 8.56 3.83 14.98
C GLY A 2 8.90 2.72 13.99
N VAL A 3 9.28 1.54 14.47
CA VAL A 3 9.34 0.36 13.61
C VAL A 3 8.29 -0.61 14.09
N PHE A 4 7.33 -0.91 13.23
CA PHE A 4 6.35 -1.96 13.50
C PHE A 4 6.84 -3.26 12.85
N ARG A 5 6.89 -4.34 13.62
CA ARG A 5 7.43 -5.62 13.17
C ARG A 5 6.31 -6.61 12.87
N PHE A 6 6.16 -6.93 11.60
CA PHE A 6 5.38 -8.07 11.18
C PHE A 6 6.25 -9.32 11.18
N LYS A 7 5.65 -10.46 11.03
CA LYS A 7 6.37 -11.74 11.08
C LYS A 7 7.42 -11.88 9.97
N ARG A 8 7.14 -11.33 8.78
CA ARG A 8 7.98 -11.50 7.60
C ARG A 8 8.54 -10.20 7.03
N PHE A 9 8.15 -9.05 7.57
CA PHE A 9 8.65 -7.75 7.14
C PHE A 9 8.52 -6.72 8.26
N ASN A 10 9.26 -5.64 8.14
CA ASN A 10 9.21 -4.51 9.07
C ASN A 10 8.67 -3.27 8.36
N VAL A 11 7.99 -2.43 9.11
CA VAL A 11 7.46 -1.16 8.62
C VAL A 11 8.01 -0.02 9.48
N VAL A 12 8.78 0.86 8.86
CA VAL A 12 9.18 2.13 9.49
C VAL A 12 7.93 3.01 9.54
N ASN A 13 7.65 3.60 10.68
CA ASN A 13 6.39 4.24 11.01
C ASN A 13 6.65 5.56 11.74
N GLU A 14 7.53 6.40 11.18
CA GLU A 14 8.01 7.63 11.84
C GLU A 14 7.46 8.90 11.21
N ARG A 15 7.36 8.94 9.87
CA ARG A 15 7.09 10.16 9.11
C ARG A 15 5.69 10.24 8.53
N SER A 16 5.06 9.10 8.29
CA SER A 16 3.72 9.06 7.72
C SER A 16 2.71 9.77 8.61
N ALA A 17 1.80 10.50 7.99
CA ALA A 17 0.70 11.17 8.69
C ALA A 17 -0.22 10.17 9.39
N MET A 18 -0.37 8.99 8.81
CA MET A 18 -1.17 7.91 9.41
C MET A 18 -0.26 6.75 9.80
N LYS A 19 -0.27 6.44 11.09
CA LYS A 19 0.53 5.35 11.63
C LYS A 19 -0.10 3.98 11.34
N VAL A 20 0.70 2.91 11.47
CA VAL A 20 0.18 1.55 11.43
C VAL A 20 -0.92 1.43 12.49
N ASN A 21 -2.08 0.94 12.10
CA ASN A 21 -3.23 0.83 12.98
C ASN A 21 -4.00 -0.47 12.72
N THR A 22 -4.90 -0.78 13.65
CA THR A 22 -5.68 -2.02 13.62
C THR A 22 -6.55 -2.12 12.36
N ASP A 23 -7.18 -1.01 11.94
CA ASP A 23 -8.07 -1.00 10.76
C ASP A 23 -7.31 -1.37 9.49
N GLY A 24 -6.10 -0.80 9.31
CA GLY A 24 -5.25 -1.11 8.17
C GLY A 24 -4.80 -2.57 8.17
N VAL A 25 -4.40 -3.08 9.33
CA VAL A 25 -3.96 -4.48 9.45
C VAL A 25 -5.13 -5.42 9.17
N LEU A 26 -6.33 -5.13 9.69
CA LEU A 26 -7.52 -5.93 9.42
C LEU A 26 -7.90 -5.92 7.94
N LEU A 27 -7.84 -4.78 7.28
CA LEU A 27 -8.09 -4.68 5.85
C LEU A 27 -7.09 -5.53 5.07
N GLY A 28 -5.81 -5.37 5.35
CA GLY A 28 -4.75 -6.13 4.69
C GLY A 28 -4.88 -7.63 4.87
N ALA A 29 -5.35 -8.07 6.04
CA ALA A 29 -5.52 -9.48 6.35
C ALA A 29 -6.80 -10.07 5.76
N SER A 30 -7.87 -9.28 5.65
CA SER A 30 -9.21 -9.79 5.31
C SER A 30 -9.66 -9.51 3.88
N MET A 31 -9.07 -8.52 3.19
CA MET A 31 -9.46 -8.23 1.81
C MET A 31 -9.23 -9.42 0.90
N THR A 32 -10.08 -9.57 -0.12
CA THR A 32 -10.00 -10.68 -1.06
C THR A 32 -8.83 -10.47 -2.02
N ILE A 33 -7.87 -11.38 -1.99
CA ILE A 33 -6.75 -11.45 -2.94
C ILE A 33 -6.86 -12.76 -3.70
N ARG A 34 -6.79 -12.70 -5.03
CA ARG A 34 -6.92 -13.86 -5.90
C ARG A 34 -5.58 -14.21 -6.54
N PRO A 35 -5.27 -15.49 -6.75
CA PRO A 35 -4.04 -15.89 -7.43
C PRO A 35 -3.88 -15.30 -8.82
N SER A 36 -4.97 -14.90 -9.47
CA SER A 36 -4.99 -14.29 -10.80
C SER A 36 -4.71 -12.78 -10.78
N ASP A 37 -4.71 -12.14 -9.61
CA ASP A 37 -4.47 -10.70 -9.50
C ASP A 37 -3.04 -10.36 -9.93
N ARG A 38 -2.88 -9.36 -10.80
CA ARG A 38 -1.58 -8.94 -11.31
C ARG A 38 -1.30 -7.46 -11.10
N HIS A 39 -2.32 -6.61 -11.14
CA HIS A 39 -2.16 -5.17 -11.01
C HIS A 39 -3.05 -4.66 -9.88
N LEU A 40 -2.43 -4.21 -8.80
CA LEU A 40 -3.12 -3.71 -7.61
C LEU A 40 -2.77 -2.25 -7.37
N LEU A 41 -3.71 -1.51 -6.79
CA LEU A 41 -3.52 -0.10 -6.45
C LEU A 41 -3.93 0.13 -4.99
N ASP A 42 -3.02 0.72 -4.22
CA ASP A 42 -3.25 1.17 -2.86
C ASP A 42 -3.36 2.70 -2.85
N VAL A 43 -4.54 3.21 -2.58
CA VAL A 43 -4.80 4.66 -2.55
C VAL A 43 -4.70 5.17 -1.12
N GLY A 44 -3.80 6.11 -0.89
CA GLY A 44 -3.52 6.61 0.46
C GLY A 44 -2.72 5.60 1.27
N THR A 45 -1.57 5.20 0.75
CA THR A 45 -0.80 4.05 1.28
C THR A 45 -0.19 4.28 2.67
N GLY A 46 0.03 5.53 3.06
CA GLY A 46 0.69 5.85 4.33
C GLY A 46 2.07 5.23 4.41
N THR A 47 2.27 4.36 5.38
CA THR A 47 3.53 3.63 5.58
C THR A 47 3.79 2.53 4.55
N GLY A 48 2.80 2.19 3.72
CA GLY A 48 2.88 1.08 2.78
C GLY A 48 2.46 -0.28 3.36
N THR A 49 1.93 -0.30 4.57
CA THR A 49 1.62 -1.54 5.29
C THR A 49 0.67 -2.46 4.53
N ILE A 50 -0.45 -1.92 4.03
CA ILE A 50 -1.46 -2.75 3.36
C ILE A 50 -0.92 -3.28 2.03
N ALA A 51 -0.18 -2.47 1.29
CA ALA A 51 0.48 -2.90 0.06
C ALA A 51 1.49 -4.03 0.32
N LEU A 52 2.25 -3.94 1.42
CA LEU A 52 3.18 -5.00 1.83
C LEU A 52 2.44 -6.29 2.20
N MET A 53 1.33 -6.17 2.92
CA MET A 53 0.50 -7.33 3.25
C MET A 53 -0.09 -7.98 1.99
N ALA A 54 -0.52 -7.17 1.02
CA ALA A 54 -1.01 -7.66 -0.27
C ALA A 54 0.09 -8.39 -1.03
N ALA A 55 1.32 -7.84 -1.06
CA ALA A 55 2.46 -8.48 -1.71
C ALA A 55 2.78 -9.83 -1.10
N GLN A 56 2.82 -9.91 0.23
CA GLN A 56 3.05 -11.17 0.93
C GLN A 56 1.98 -12.20 0.60
N ARG A 57 0.71 -11.83 0.71
CA ARG A 57 -0.41 -12.74 0.48
C ARG A 57 -0.45 -13.23 -0.97
N LEU A 58 -0.23 -12.34 -1.92
CA LEU A 58 -0.24 -12.67 -3.33
C LEU A 58 0.95 -13.56 -3.70
N SER A 59 2.12 -13.26 -3.18
CA SER A 59 3.30 -14.10 -3.33
C SER A 59 3.06 -15.52 -2.83
N ASP A 60 2.47 -15.66 -1.63
CA ASP A 60 2.15 -16.97 -1.05
C ASP A 60 1.13 -17.74 -1.90
N LEU A 61 0.14 -17.05 -2.48
CA LEU A 61 -0.89 -17.68 -3.32
C LEU A 61 -0.34 -18.16 -4.68
N ILE A 62 0.56 -17.41 -5.28
CA ILE A 62 1.10 -17.72 -6.60
C ILE A 62 2.22 -18.75 -6.53
N CYS A 63 3.05 -18.70 -5.49
CA CYS A 63 4.22 -19.58 -5.34
C CYS A 63 3.90 -20.96 -4.75
N ARG A 64 2.65 -21.34 -4.62
CA ARG A 64 2.27 -22.71 -4.23
C ARG A 64 2.17 -23.63 -5.43
N PRO A 65 2.61 -24.89 -5.39
CA PRO A 65 3.03 -25.70 -4.25
C PRO A 65 4.52 -26.06 -4.29
N GLN A 66 5.14 -26.10 -3.17
CA GLN A 66 6.50 -26.59 -2.90
C GLN A 66 7.60 -25.62 -3.30
N PRO A 67 8.20 -24.93 -2.31
CA PRO A 67 9.47 -24.29 -2.57
C PRO A 67 10.52 -25.38 -2.78
N ILE A 68 11.10 -25.41 -3.95
CA ILE A 68 12.41 -26.03 -4.12
C ILE A 68 13.35 -25.15 -3.28
N GLU A 69 14.05 -25.75 -2.34
CA GLU A 69 15.02 -25.04 -1.50
C GLU A 69 15.91 -24.15 -2.38
N GLY A 70 15.85 -22.85 -2.14
CA GLY A 70 16.65 -21.86 -2.87
C GLY A 70 15.94 -21.12 -4.00
N ASP A 71 14.72 -21.49 -4.36
CA ASP A 71 13.95 -20.75 -5.35
C ASP A 71 12.99 -19.78 -4.67
N VAL A 72 13.39 -18.53 -4.58
CA VAL A 72 12.47 -17.43 -4.27
C VAL A 72 11.77 -17.07 -5.58
N SER A 73 10.89 -17.95 -6.06
CA SER A 73 10.12 -17.67 -7.25
C SER A 73 9.22 -16.48 -6.97
N ARG A 74 9.58 -15.35 -7.53
CA ARG A 74 8.78 -14.14 -7.49
C ARG A 74 7.67 -14.28 -8.53
N PRO A 75 6.43 -13.92 -8.20
CA PRO A 75 5.36 -13.95 -9.18
C PRO A 75 5.67 -12.95 -10.30
N GLU A 76 5.93 -13.43 -11.49
CA GLU A 76 6.18 -12.59 -12.66
C GLU A 76 4.93 -11.81 -13.03
N GLY A 77 5.13 -10.55 -13.45
CA GLY A 77 4.07 -9.69 -13.95
C GLY A 77 3.18 -9.07 -12.89
N VAL A 78 3.48 -9.25 -11.60
CA VAL A 78 2.74 -8.59 -10.52
C VAL A 78 3.28 -7.20 -10.28
N SER A 79 2.38 -6.23 -10.19
CA SER A 79 2.68 -4.83 -9.92
C SER A 79 1.69 -4.30 -8.88
N ILE A 80 2.21 -3.83 -7.76
CA ILE A 80 1.42 -3.16 -6.72
C ILE A 80 1.90 -1.72 -6.65
N THR A 81 1.05 -0.81 -7.08
CA THR A 81 1.31 0.62 -7.06
C THR A 81 0.63 1.25 -5.87
N ALA A 82 1.36 2.02 -5.11
CA ALA A 82 0.85 2.76 -3.95
C ALA A 82 0.95 4.25 -4.22
N ILE A 83 -0.09 4.99 -3.90
CA ILE A 83 -0.07 6.44 -4.04
C ILE A 83 -0.42 7.11 -2.72
N ASP A 84 0.15 8.28 -2.49
CA ASP A 84 -0.18 9.13 -1.35
C ASP A 84 0.10 10.59 -1.68
N ILE A 85 -0.79 11.48 -1.25
CA ILE A 85 -0.61 12.92 -1.42
C ILE A 85 0.42 13.48 -0.44
N ASP A 86 0.67 12.79 0.66
CA ASP A 86 1.66 13.19 1.65
C ASP A 86 3.04 12.69 1.23
N GLU A 87 3.94 13.63 0.93
CA GLU A 87 5.30 13.30 0.49
C GLU A 87 6.04 12.44 1.50
N ALA A 88 5.91 12.75 2.79
CA ALA A 88 6.58 11.99 3.85
C ALA A 88 6.09 10.54 3.87
N SER A 89 4.80 10.32 3.67
CA SER A 89 4.21 8.96 3.58
C SER A 89 4.74 8.22 2.37
N ALA A 90 4.72 8.83 1.19
CA ALA A 90 5.21 8.19 -0.03
C ALA A 90 6.70 7.82 0.07
N THR A 91 7.51 8.66 0.70
CA THR A 91 8.92 8.40 0.93
C THR A 91 9.10 7.23 1.89
N GLU A 92 8.37 7.21 2.99
CA GLU A 92 8.43 6.13 3.99
C GLU A 92 7.96 4.80 3.40
N ALA A 93 6.87 4.82 2.63
CA ALA A 93 6.40 3.63 1.91
C ALA A 93 7.47 3.10 0.94
N THR A 94 8.13 3.98 0.20
CA THR A 94 9.21 3.60 -0.72
C THR A 94 10.35 2.90 0.03
N GLU A 95 10.77 3.44 1.17
CA GLU A 95 11.81 2.82 2.00
C GLU A 95 11.37 1.43 2.49
N ASN A 96 10.14 1.33 2.98
CA ASN A 96 9.59 0.07 3.47
C ASN A 96 9.51 -0.99 2.36
N PHE A 97 9.15 -0.58 1.15
CA PHE A 97 9.11 -1.49 0.00
C PHE A 97 10.50 -1.99 -0.37
N ARG A 98 11.48 -1.10 -0.41
CA ARG A 98 12.89 -1.47 -0.73
C ARG A 98 13.45 -2.47 0.25
N ASN A 99 13.09 -2.36 1.52
CA ASN A 99 13.60 -3.22 2.58
C ASN A 99 12.79 -4.51 2.74
N SER A 100 11.80 -4.74 1.89
CA SER A 100 10.96 -5.93 1.93
C SER A 100 11.43 -7.00 0.93
N PRO A 101 11.02 -8.27 1.13
CA PRO A 101 11.29 -9.32 0.16
C PRO A 101 10.63 -9.11 -1.20
N TRP A 102 9.66 -8.19 -1.30
CA TRP A 102 8.82 -7.97 -2.50
C TRP A 102 9.12 -6.64 -3.19
N ALA A 103 10.31 -6.10 -3.00
CA ALA A 103 10.70 -4.79 -3.53
C ALA A 103 10.45 -4.64 -5.05
N ASP A 104 10.62 -5.72 -5.81
CA ASP A 104 10.49 -5.68 -7.26
C ASP A 104 9.06 -5.50 -7.76
N MET A 105 8.06 -5.86 -6.95
CA MET A 105 6.66 -5.72 -7.34
C MET A 105 5.97 -4.50 -6.74
N LEU A 106 6.65 -3.76 -5.88
CA LEU A 106 6.07 -2.64 -5.13
C LEU A 106 6.69 -1.31 -5.55
N SER A 107 5.85 -0.30 -5.74
CA SER A 107 6.29 1.08 -5.98
C SER A 107 5.34 2.07 -5.33
N ALA A 108 5.88 3.20 -4.89
CA ALA A 108 5.09 4.28 -4.30
C ALA A 108 5.35 5.59 -5.04
N GLN A 109 4.30 6.40 -5.16
CA GLN A 109 4.36 7.71 -5.80
C GLN A 109 3.66 8.74 -4.92
N ASN A 110 4.26 9.93 -4.84
CA ASN A 110 3.64 11.09 -4.21
C ASN A 110 2.78 11.81 -5.25
N ILE A 111 1.52 11.45 -5.32
CA ILE A 111 0.61 11.93 -6.35
C ILE A 111 -0.84 11.80 -5.86
N THR A 112 -1.73 12.66 -6.35
CA THR A 112 -3.16 12.52 -6.10
C THR A 112 -3.75 11.42 -6.99
N LEU A 113 -4.89 10.89 -6.59
CA LEU A 113 -5.60 9.90 -7.41
C LEU A 113 -5.97 10.47 -8.78
N ASP A 114 -6.46 11.71 -8.83
CA ASP A 114 -6.84 12.36 -10.09
C ASP A 114 -5.64 12.51 -11.03
N ALA A 115 -4.52 13.00 -10.51
CA ALA A 115 -3.30 13.17 -11.32
C ALA A 115 -2.75 11.81 -11.77
N TYR A 116 -2.77 10.81 -10.91
CA TYR A 116 -2.33 9.46 -11.26
C TYR A 116 -3.21 8.85 -12.35
N SER A 117 -4.52 8.96 -12.19
CA SER A 117 -5.50 8.50 -13.17
C SER A 117 -5.27 9.11 -14.57
N ALA A 118 -4.91 10.40 -14.62
CA ALA A 118 -4.62 11.08 -15.87
C ALA A 118 -3.37 10.57 -16.59
N THR A 119 -2.45 9.90 -15.86
CA THR A 119 -1.24 9.31 -16.46
C THR A 119 -1.48 7.93 -17.08
N LEU A 120 -2.62 7.31 -16.78
CA LEU A 120 -2.89 5.95 -17.21
C LEU A 120 -3.47 5.91 -18.64
N ALA A 121 -3.10 4.87 -19.38
CA ALA A 121 -3.74 4.59 -20.66
C ALA A 121 -5.23 4.28 -20.46
N PRO A 122 -6.11 4.66 -21.41
CA PRO A 122 -7.56 4.43 -21.24
C PRO A 122 -7.96 2.97 -20.99
N GLU A 123 -7.19 2.04 -21.52
CA GLU A 123 -7.43 0.59 -21.37
C GLU A 123 -6.84 -0.01 -20.09
N LYS A 124 -6.07 0.76 -19.32
CA LYS A 124 -5.44 0.26 -18.09
C LYS A 124 -6.51 -0.12 -17.06
N ARG A 125 -6.40 -1.31 -16.53
CA ARG A 125 -7.28 -1.84 -15.49
C ARG A 125 -6.46 -2.37 -14.33
N PHE A 126 -7.03 -2.27 -13.14
CA PHE A 126 -6.50 -2.89 -11.93
C PHE A 126 -7.40 -4.07 -11.56
N ASP A 127 -6.78 -5.15 -11.11
CA ASP A 127 -7.52 -6.32 -10.63
C ASP A 127 -8.09 -6.08 -9.24
N HIS A 128 -7.43 -5.24 -8.45
CA HIS A 128 -7.84 -4.92 -7.11
C HIS A 128 -7.39 -3.51 -6.73
N ILE A 129 -8.32 -2.70 -6.24
CA ILE A 129 -8.03 -1.35 -5.72
C ILE A 129 -8.51 -1.34 -4.28
N PHE A 130 -7.64 -0.91 -3.38
CA PHE A 130 -7.98 -0.83 -1.97
C PHE A 130 -7.50 0.49 -1.37
N SER A 131 -8.13 0.89 -0.30
CA SER A 131 -7.82 2.13 0.40
C SER A 131 -8.22 2.02 1.85
N ASN A 132 -7.38 2.54 2.73
CA ASN A 132 -7.71 2.76 4.13
C ASN A 132 -7.52 4.24 4.42
N PRO A 133 -8.46 5.11 3.97
CA PRO A 133 -8.31 6.55 4.15
C PRO A 133 -8.34 6.93 5.63
N PRO A 134 -7.70 8.06 5.99
CA PRO A 134 -7.77 8.53 7.36
C PRO A 134 -9.22 8.80 7.74
N TYR A 135 -9.61 8.31 8.92
CA TYR A 135 -10.95 8.47 9.45
C TYR A 135 -10.98 9.67 10.40
N PHE A 136 -11.76 10.69 10.05
CA PHE A 136 -11.92 11.88 10.90
C PHE A 136 -13.32 11.94 11.46
N ASP A 137 -13.38 12.04 12.79
CA ASP A 137 -14.60 12.42 13.47
C ASP A 137 -14.74 13.95 13.34
N ASP A 138 -15.89 14.42 12.86
CA ASP A 138 -16.17 15.86 12.72
C ASP A 138 -16.08 16.62 14.05
N SER A 139 -16.21 15.92 15.18
CA SER A 139 -16.05 16.49 16.52
C SER A 139 -14.60 16.74 16.89
N LEU A 140 -13.66 16.12 16.18
CA LEU A 140 -12.21 16.27 16.39
C LEU A 140 -11.62 17.17 15.30
N GLN A 141 -11.82 18.46 15.44
CA GLN A 141 -11.20 19.40 14.53
C GLN A 141 -9.70 19.37 14.69
N ALA A 142 -9.04 18.69 13.78
CA ALA A 142 -7.59 18.68 13.71
C ALA A 142 -7.16 19.56 12.54
N PRO A 143 -6.66 20.76 12.79
CA PRO A 143 -6.34 21.72 11.74
C PRO A 143 -4.98 21.45 11.07
N GLU A 144 -4.44 20.26 11.19
CA GLU A 144 -3.19 19.91 10.55
C GLU A 144 -3.37 19.86 9.03
N GLN A 145 -2.54 20.60 8.32
CA GLN A 145 -2.60 20.70 6.86
C GLN A 145 -2.51 19.34 6.17
N ARG A 146 -1.64 18.47 6.63
CA ARG A 146 -1.46 17.15 6.05
C ARG A 146 -2.72 16.30 6.15
N ARG A 147 -3.46 16.39 7.26
CA ARG A 147 -4.74 15.69 7.42
C ARG A 147 -5.80 16.24 6.49
N ASN A 148 -5.86 17.54 6.33
CA ASN A 148 -6.80 18.19 5.42
C ASN A 148 -6.56 17.75 3.97
N ASP A 149 -5.30 17.67 3.55
CA ASP A 149 -4.91 17.20 2.22
C ASP A 149 -5.37 15.76 2.01
N SER A 150 -5.19 14.89 3.00
CA SER A 150 -5.64 13.50 2.94
C SER A 150 -7.16 13.39 2.79
N ARG A 151 -7.92 14.22 3.48
CA ARG A 151 -9.39 14.27 3.36
C ARG A 151 -9.83 14.68 1.97
N HIS A 152 -9.20 15.69 1.39
CA HIS A 152 -9.53 16.15 0.03
C HIS A 152 -9.29 15.07 -1.01
N THR A 153 -8.23 14.29 -0.87
CA THR A 153 -7.96 13.17 -1.76
C THR A 153 -9.04 12.10 -1.68
N SER A 154 -9.50 11.79 -0.46
CA SER A 154 -10.56 10.80 -0.23
C SER A 154 -11.89 11.21 -0.84
N THR A 155 -12.21 12.50 -0.86
CA THR A 155 -13.48 13.01 -1.40
C THR A 155 -13.49 13.04 -2.93
N GLY A 156 -12.34 12.95 -3.59
CA GLY A 156 -12.23 12.86 -5.04
C GLY A 156 -12.54 11.49 -5.62
N LEU A 157 -12.91 10.56 -4.77
CA LEU A 157 -13.35 9.24 -5.17
C LEU A 157 -14.85 9.27 -5.44
#